data_5adc879d0ac063d93d12a214389f283c
#
_entry.id   5adc879d0ac063d93d12a214389f283c
#
_cell.length_a   1.000
_cell.length_b   1.000
_cell.length_c   1.000
_cell.angle_alpha   90.00
_cell.angle_beta   90.00
_cell.angle_gamma   90.00
#
_symmetry.space_group_name_H-M   'P 1'
#
loop_
_entity.id
_entity.type
_entity.pdbx_description
1 polymer ?
#
loop_
_entity_poly.entity_id
_entity_poly.type
_entity_poly.pdbx_seq_one_letter_code
_entity_poly.pdbx_strand_id
1 'polypeptide(L)'
;MFSWMPTILSQKYGYSLAQTSGWMVISIAGMVLGIILFGILADKIGRKKTFALWYIGGTIYCVIYFFFFTSQASLLWGSFLLGFTVNGMMGGYGAVIAENYPSEARSTAENIIFGTGRGLSGFGPAIIGYLATGGSLIGAMSLVFVIYPIALIFMWFTVPETKGIEID
;
A
#
# COMPACT_ATOMS: atom_id res chain seq x y z
N MET A 1 -0.05 -7.89 -1.89
CA MET A 1 -0.44 -7.49 -3.25
C MET A 1 0.72 -7.60 -4.23
N PHE A 2 1.84 -6.92 -4.04
CA PHE A 2 3.00 -6.95 -4.93
C PHE A 2 3.59 -8.35 -5.13
N SER A 3 3.52 -9.23 -4.14
CA SER A 3 4.03 -10.61 -4.23
C SER A 3 3.27 -11.49 -5.23
N TRP A 4 1.98 -11.23 -5.45
CA TRP A 4 1.13 -12.04 -6.35
C TRP A 4 0.97 -11.44 -7.74
N MET A 5 1.20 -10.14 -7.88
CA MET A 5 1.03 -9.45 -9.15
C MET A 5 1.90 -10.04 -10.27
N PRO A 6 3.19 -10.37 -10.06
CA PRO A 6 4.01 -11.05 -11.06
C PRO A 6 3.39 -12.36 -11.56
N THR A 7 2.86 -13.16 -10.64
CA THR A 7 2.21 -14.44 -10.97
C THR A 7 0.93 -14.23 -11.80
N ILE A 8 0.12 -13.24 -11.44
CA ILE A 8 -1.10 -12.90 -12.18
C ILE A 8 -0.75 -12.41 -13.59
N LEU A 9 0.24 -11.53 -13.70
CA LEU A 9 0.67 -10.98 -14.98
C LEU A 9 1.17 -12.08 -15.92
N SER A 10 1.95 -13.03 -15.41
CA SER A 10 2.45 -14.15 -16.22
C SER A 10 1.36 -15.17 -16.57
N GLN A 11 0.54 -15.58 -15.60
CA GLN A 11 -0.45 -16.65 -15.81
C GLN A 11 -1.70 -16.18 -16.57
N LYS A 12 -2.19 -14.97 -16.27
CA LYS A 12 -3.45 -14.49 -16.85
C LYS A 12 -3.25 -13.65 -18.11
N TYR A 13 -2.19 -12.84 -18.13
CA TYR A 13 -1.94 -11.89 -19.21
C TYR A 13 -0.75 -12.28 -20.10
N GLY A 14 -0.09 -13.42 -19.83
CA GLY A 14 1.00 -13.93 -20.65
C GLY A 14 2.28 -13.06 -20.63
N TYR A 15 2.52 -12.31 -19.53
CA TYR A 15 3.71 -11.48 -19.43
C TYR A 15 4.96 -12.32 -19.41
N SER A 16 5.96 -11.90 -20.19
CA SER A 16 7.33 -12.41 -20.09
C SER A 16 7.99 -11.93 -18.79
N LEU A 17 9.10 -12.58 -18.41
CA LEU A 17 9.89 -12.16 -17.25
C LEU A 17 10.34 -10.69 -17.34
N ALA A 18 10.75 -10.25 -18.53
CA ALA A 18 11.17 -8.88 -18.77
C ALA A 18 10.02 -7.87 -18.56
N GLN A 19 8.82 -8.20 -19.06
CA GLN A 19 7.62 -7.35 -18.87
C GLN A 19 7.19 -7.27 -17.41
N THR A 20 7.28 -8.38 -16.69
CA THR A 20 6.97 -8.44 -15.26
C THR A 20 7.98 -7.63 -14.43
N SER A 21 9.26 -7.70 -14.80
CA SER A 21 10.30 -6.86 -14.18
C SER A 21 10.07 -5.37 -14.48
N GLY A 22 9.70 -5.03 -15.72
CA GLY A 22 9.32 -3.66 -16.10
C GLY A 22 8.14 -3.13 -15.28
N TRP A 23 7.12 -3.96 -15.06
CA TRP A 23 6.00 -3.63 -14.19
C TRP A 23 6.46 -3.29 -12.77
N MET A 24 7.38 -4.07 -12.20
CA MET A 24 7.92 -3.82 -10.87
C MET A 24 8.70 -2.50 -10.81
N VAL A 25 9.56 -2.23 -11.79
CA VAL A 25 10.35 -0.99 -11.84
C VAL A 25 9.44 0.24 -11.91
N ILE A 26 8.43 0.22 -12.77
CA ILE A 26 7.46 1.31 -12.91
C ILE A 26 6.66 1.50 -11.61
N SER A 27 6.25 0.42 -10.97
CA SER A 27 5.55 0.47 -9.68
C SER A 27 6.41 1.06 -8.57
N ILE A 28 7.71 0.71 -8.52
CA ILE A 28 8.66 1.26 -7.54
C ILE A 28 8.88 2.76 -7.80
N ALA A 29 8.98 3.18 -9.05
CA ALA A 29 9.09 4.61 -9.38
C ALA A 29 7.86 5.38 -8.88
N GLY A 30 6.65 4.84 -9.07
CA GLY A 30 5.42 5.38 -8.50
C GLY A 30 5.45 5.44 -6.97
N MET A 31 5.90 4.39 -6.32
CA MET A 31 6.05 4.31 -4.87
C MET A 31 6.96 5.43 -4.34
N VAL A 32 8.12 5.63 -4.93
CA VAL A 32 9.08 6.67 -4.51
C VAL A 32 8.45 8.05 -4.57
N LEU A 33 7.80 8.38 -5.68
CA LEU A 33 7.08 9.65 -5.81
C LEU A 33 5.91 9.76 -4.83
N GLY A 34 5.21 8.66 -4.59
CA GLY A 34 4.12 8.60 -3.61
C GLY A 34 4.61 8.91 -2.20
N ILE A 35 5.73 8.33 -1.78
CA ILE A 35 6.36 8.58 -0.47
C ILE A 35 6.74 10.05 -0.30
N ILE A 36 7.38 10.64 -1.32
CA ILE A 36 7.80 12.05 -1.29
C ILE A 36 6.57 12.97 -1.17
N LEU A 37 5.57 12.77 -2.03
CA LEU A 37 4.37 13.59 -2.02
C LEU A 37 3.53 13.38 -0.76
N PHE A 38 3.49 12.16 -0.23
CA PHE A 38 2.86 11.88 1.05
C PHE A 38 3.48 12.73 2.16
N GLY A 39 4.83 12.74 2.28
CA GLY A 39 5.54 13.52 3.29
C GLY A 39 5.21 15.01 3.19
N ILE A 40 5.36 15.58 1.99
CA ILE A 40 5.06 17.01 1.75
C ILE A 40 3.60 17.33 2.13
N LEU A 41 2.66 16.46 1.77
CA LEU A 41 1.26 16.70 2.03
C LEU A 41 0.93 16.51 3.52
N ALA A 42 1.53 15.52 4.17
CA ALA A 42 1.37 15.24 5.59
C ALA A 42 1.83 16.43 6.45
N ASP A 43 2.90 17.11 6.05
CA ASP A 43 3.36 18.33 6.73
C ASP A 43 2.40 19.52 6.51
N LYS A 44 1.78 19.60 5.34
CA LYS A 44 0.87 20.72 5.00
C LYS A 44 -0.53 20.59 5.59
N ILE A 45 -1.18 19.44 5.44
CA ILE A 45 -2.59 19.24 5.79
C ILE A 45 -2.82 18.37 7.04
N GLY A 46 -1.75 17.75 7.56
CA GLY A 46 -1.76 16.86 8.73
C GLY A 46 -1.70 15.38 8.35
N ARG A 47 -1.28 14.57 9.32
CA ARG A 47 -1.03 13.13 9.12
C ARG A 47 -2.32 12.37 8.83
N LYS A 48 -3.34 12.56 9.65
CA LYS A 48 -4.65 11.88 9.50
C LYS A 48 -5.31 12.13 8.16
N LYS A 49 -5.34 13.37 7.72
CA LYS A 49 -5.99 13.76 6.45
C LYS A 49 -5.24 13.17 5.25
N THR A 50 -3.91 13.18 5.32
CA THR A 50 -3.08 12.62 4.25
C THR A 50 -3.25 11.11 4.15
N PHE A 51 -3.25 10.39 5.27
CA PHE A 51 -3.54 8.95 5.26
C PHE A 51 -4.93 8.66 4.71
N ALA A 52 -5.96 9.42 5.13
CA ALA A 52 -7.31 9.25 4.61
C ALA A 52 -7.38 9.42 3.09
N LEU A 53 -6.70 10.44 2.55
CA LEU A 53 -6.58 10.68 1.11
C LEU A 53 -5.96 9.48 0.38
N TRP A 54 -4.85 8.94 0.93
CA TRP A 54 -4.16 7.78 0.34
C TRP A 54 -4.98 6.50 0.44
N TYR A 55 -5.65 6.23 1.56
CA TYR A 55 -6.53 5.07 1.70
C TYR A 55 -7.71 5.12 0.74
N ILE A 56 -8.39 6.28 0.64
CA ILE A 56 -9.51 6.47 -0.28
C ILE A 56 -9.03 6.38 -1.74
N GLY A 57 -8.00 7.15 -2.09
CA GLY A 57 -7.42 7.15 -3.43
C GLY A 57 -6.90 5.78 -3.84
N GLY A 58 -6.21 5.08 -2.93
CA GLY A 58 -5.72 3.72 -3.15
C GLY A 58 -6.84 2.72 -3.36
N THR A 59 -7.92 2.79 -2.57
CA THR A 59 -9.10 1.92 -2.75
C THR A 59 -9.73 2.14 -4.12
N ILE A 60 -10.03 3.40 -4.48
CA ILE A 60 -10.64 3.74 -5.76
C ILE A 60 -9.74 3.29 -6.91
N TYR A 61 -8.45 3.60 -6.83
CA TYR A 61 -7.53 3.24 -7.90
C TYR A 61 -7.34 1.73 -8.03
N CYS A 62 -7.29 0.98 -6.93
CA CYS A 62 -7.25 -0.48 -6.98
C CYS A 62 -8.48 -1.05 -7.71
N VAL A 63 -9.69 -0.55 -7.42
CA VAL A 63 -10.90 -0.97 -8.13
C VAL A 63 -10.76 -0.68 -9.63
N ILE A 64 -10.37 0.54 -10.01
CA ILE A 64 -10.17 0.92 -11.41
C ILE A 64 -9.13 0.02 -12.07
N TYR A 65 -7.99 -0.21 -11.42
CA TYR A 65 -6.89 -0.98 -11.97
C TYR A 65 -7.28 -2.44 -12.24
N PHE A 66 -7.98 -3.09 -11.32
CA PHE A 66 -8.33 -4.51 -11.48
C PHE A 66 -9.51 -4.78 -12.39
N PHE A 67 -10.46 -3.86 -12.48
CA PHE A 67 -11.68 -4.06 -13.26
C PHE A 67 -11.62 -3.45 -14.67
N PHE A 68 -10.88 -2.37 -14.86
CA PHE A 68 -10.89 -1.64 -16.12
C PHE A 68 -9.60 -1.82 -16.95
N PHE A 69 -8.47 -2.15 -16.32
CA PHE A 69 -7.21 -2.31 -17.04
C PHE A 69 -7.06 -3.76 -17.50
N THR A 70 -7.24 -3.98 -18.81
CA THR A 70 -7.21 -5.31 -19.42
C THR A 70 -6.07 -5.50 -20.42
N SER A 71 -5.55 -4.41 -21.00
CA SER A 71 -4.45 -4.49 -21.95
C SER A 71 -3.09 -4.53 -21.25
N GLN A 72 -2.11 -5.19 -21.88
CA GLN A 72 -0.74 -5.26 -21.33
C GLN A 72 -0.13 -3.87 -21.09
N ALA A 73 -0.33 -2.94 -22.02
CA ALA A 73 0.20 -1.58 -21.89
C ALA A 73 -0.49 -0.82 -20.73
N SER A 74 -1.81 -0.93 -20.57
CA SER A 74 -2.52 -0.27 -19.49
C SER A 74 -2.14 -0.81 -18.12
N LEU A 75 -1.95 -2.12 -17.98
CA LEU A 75 -1.47 -2.75 -16.75
C LEU A 75 -0.04 -2.32 -16.41
N LEU A 76 0.83 -2.20 -17.41
CA LEU A 76 2.20 -1.77 -17.21
C LEU A 76 2.26 -0.31 -16.72
N TRP A 77 1.68 0.61 -17.45
CA TRP A 77 1.72 2.04 -17.09
C TRP A 77 0.85 2.37 -15.87
N GLY A 78 -0.28 1.69 -15.73
CA GLY A 78 -1.12 1.81 -14.55
C GLY A 78 -0.44 1.35 -13.25
N SER A 79 0.59 0.52 -13.34
CA SER A 79 1.37 0.09 -12.17
C SER A 79 2.08 1.25 -11.45
N PHE A 80 2.40 2.31 -12.17
CA PHE A 80 2.95 3.53 -11.58
C PHE A 80 2.02 4.14 -10.53
N LEU A 81 0.76 4.38 -10.90
CA LEU A 81 -0.23 4.92 -9.96
C LEU A 81 -0.61 3.91 -8.89
N LEU A 82 -0.52 2.61 -9.18
CA LEU A 82 -0.70 1.56 -8.18
C LEU A 82 0.40 1.63 -7.11
N GLY A 83 1.65 1.74 -7.52
CA GLY A 83 2.77 1.96 -6.61
C GLY A 83 2.63 3.25 -5.82
N PHE A 84 2.28 4.33 -6.48
CA PHE A 84 2.06 5.64 -5.89
C PHE A 84 0.97 5.62 -4.80
N THR A 85 -0.20 5.09 -5.09
CA THR A 85 -1.34 5.12 -4.17
C THR A 85 -1.23 4.07 -3.06
N VAL A 86 -0.81 2.84 -3.39
CA VAL A 86 -0.80 1.71 -2.44
C VAL A 86 0.41 1.79 -1.51
N ASN A 87 1.60 2.07 -2.03
CA ASN A 87 2.83 2.08 -1.25
C ASN A 87 3.30 3.47 -0.82
N GLY A 88 2.79 4.54 -1.44
CA GLY A 88 3.19 5.91 -1.10
C GLY A 88 2.94 6.26 0.37
N MET A 89 1.92 5.68 1.01
CA MET A 89 1.64 5.90 2.44
C MET A 89 2.72 5.34 3.38
N MET A 90 3.62 4.49 2.88
CA MET A 90 4.71 3.95 3.70
C MET A 90 5.61 5.06 4.29
N GLY A 91 5.73 6.20 3.61
CA GLY A 91 6.47 7.35 4.12
C GLY A 91 5.88 8.00 5.38
N GLY A 92 4.59 7.78 5.65
CA GLY A 92 3.91 8.37 6.80
C GLY A 92 4.03 7.56 8.09
N TYR A 93 4.20 6.25 8.00
CA TYR A 93 4.22 5.41 9.20
C TYR A 93 5.39 5.72 10.13
N GLY A 94 6.60 5.90 9.58
CA GLY A 94 7.78 6.24 10.38
C GLY A 94 7.61 7.59 11.09
N ALA A 95 7.08 8.60 10.39
CA ALA A 95 6.81 9.91 10.97
C ALA A 95 5.79 9.83 12.13
N VAL A 96 4.66 9.14 11.92
CA VAL A 96 3.64 8.97 12.96
C VAL A 96 4.21 8.24 14.19
N ILE A 97 5.02 7.22 13.99
CA ILE A 97 5.65 6.51 15.11
C ILE A 97 6.63 7.44 15.82
N ALA A 98 7.46 8.17 15.07
CA ALA A 98 8.43 9.10 15.65
C ALA A 98 7.79 10.21 16.47
N GLU A 99 6.61 10.67 16.07
CA GLU A 99 5.85 11.73 16.75
C GLU A 99 5.06 11.24 17.99
N ASN A 100 4.80 9.92 18.10
CA ASN A 100 4.02 9.35 19.21
C ASN A 100 4.88 8.67 20.29
N TYR A 101 6.17 8.45 20.04
CA TYR A 101 7.06 7.76 20.99
C TYR A 101 8.29 8.60 21.31
N PRO A 102 8.73 8.63 22.61
CA PRO A 102 9.94 9.33 23.00
C PRO A 102 11.18 8.72 22.30
N SER A 103 12.24 9.51 22.15
CA SER A 103 13.47 9.14 21.43
C SER A 103 14.04 7.81 21.85
N GLU A 104 14.01 7.52 23.16
CA GLU A 104 14.57 6.29 23.76
C GLU A 104 13.80 5.02 23.34
N ALA A 105 12.48 5.12 23.15
CA ALA A 105 11.61 3.99 22.80
C ALA A 105 11.28 3.92 21.28
N ARG A 106 11.60 4.96 20.52
CA ARG A 106 11.19 5.14 19.12
C ARG A 106 11.61 3.97 18.23
N SER A 107 12.89 3.61 18.24
CA SER A 107 13.39 2.50 17.42
C SER A 107 12.79 1.15 17.82
N THR A 108 12.56 0.93 19.10
CA THR A 108 11.92 -0.30 19.58
C THR A 108 10.45 -0.35 19.15
N ALA A 109 9.72 0.73 19.32
CA ALA A 109 8.32 0.85 18.88
C ALA A 109 8.18 0.64 17.35
N GLU A 110 9.06 1.28 16.57
CA GLU A 110 9.10 1.12 15.13
C GLU A 110 9.33 -0.34 14.72
N ASN A 111 10.33 -0.99 15.27
CA ASN A 111 10.62 -2.39 14.99
C ASN A 111 9.48 -3.34 15.39
N ILE A 112 8.83 -3.13 16.53
CA ILE A 112 7.70 -3.94 16.97
C ILE A 112 6.51 -3.74 16.03
N ILE A 113 6.14 -2.50 15.73
CA ILE A 113 5.00 -2.18 14.89
C ILE A 113 5.20 -2.71 13.45
N PHE A 114 6.34 -2.38 12.83
CA PHE A 114 6.64 -2.88 11.48
C PHE A 114 6.87 -4.40 11.45
N GLY A 115 7.54 -4.96 12.45
CA GLY A 115 7.77 -6.40 12.57
C GLY A 115 6.47 -7.19 12.69
N THR A 116 5.58 -6.74 13.57
CA THR A 116 4.25 -7.34 13.75
C THR A 116 3.41 -7.22 12.47
N GLY A 117 3.38 -6.03 11.87
CA GLY A 117 2.67 -5.82 10.60
C GLY A 117 3.19 -6.69 9.46
N ARG A 118 4.51 -6.82 9.32
CA ARG A 118 5.14 -7.71 8.33
C ARG A 118 4.88 -9.18 8.62
N GLY A 119 4.95 -9.59 9.89
CA GLY A 119 4.64 -10.97 10.31
C GLY A 119 3.21 -11.35 9.94
N LEU A 120 2.23 -10.51 10.29
CA LEU A 120 0.84 -10.72 9.93
C LEU A 120 0.61 -10.69 8.41
N SER A 121 1.24 -9.76 7.70
CA SER A 121 1.13 -9.68 6.24
C SER A 121 1.74 -10.89 5.51
N GLY A 122 2.66 -11.62 6.14
CA GLY A 122 3.23 -12.87 5.63
C GLY A 122 2.18 -13.96 5.40
N PHE A 123 1.08 -13.94 6.13
CA PHE A 123 -0.06 -14.85 5.90
C PHE A 123 -0.92 -14.43 4.69
N GLY A 124 -0.81 -13.20 4.23
CA GLY A 124 -1.59 -12.67 3.11
C GLY A 124 -1.53 -13.53 1.84
N PRO A 125 -0.34 -13.92 1.35
CA PRO A 125 -0.21 -14.82 0.21
C PRO A 125 -0.93 -16.16 0.41
N ALA A 126 -0.82 -16.77 1.59
CA ALA A 126 -1.47 -18.06 1.88
C ALA A 126 -3.00 -17.93 1.86
N ILE A 127 -3.54 -16.86 2.46
CA ILE A 127 -4.99 -16.58 2.48
C ILE A 127 -5.51 -16.35 1.05
N ILE A 128 -4.82 -15.52 0.27
CA ILE A 128 -5.18 -15.26 -1.14
C ILE A 128 -5.10 -16.54 -1.97
N GLY A 129 -4.05 -17.34 -1.78
CA GLY A 129 -3.90 -18.62 -2.47
C GLY A 129 -5.03 -19.58 -2.14
N TYR A 130 -5.40 -19.74 -0.87
CA TYR A 130 -6.50 -20.57 -0.44
C TYR A 130 -7.86 -20.11 -1.02
N LEU A 131 -8.15 -18.83 -0.98
CA LEU A 131 -9.38 -18.29 -1.53
C LEU A 131 -9.44 -18.39 -3.06
N ALA A 132 -8.30 -18.35 -3.73
CA ALA A 132 -8.21 -18.53 -5.17
C ALA A 132 -8.51 -19.97 -5.61
N THR A 133 -8.36 -20.98 -4.74
CA THR A 133 -8.72 -22.37 -5.06
C THR A 133 -10.23 -22.58 -5.21
N GLY A 134 -11.04 -21.78 -4.50
CA GLY A 134 -12.50 -21.83 -4.56
C GLY A 134 -13.15 -20.83 -5.54
N GLY A 135 -12.35 -20.01 -6.22
CA GLY A 135 -12.88 -18.95 -7.09
C GLY A 135 -11.81 -18.35 -7.99
N SER A 136 -12.05 -17.11 -8.45
CA SER A 136 -11.06 -16.40 -9.26
C SER A 136 -10.01 -15.73 -8.38
N LEU A 137 -8.75 -15.74 -8.83
CA LEU A 137 -7.64 -15.04 -8.15
C LEU A 137 -7.94 -13.53 -8.01
N ILE A 138 -8.64 -12.94 -8.96
CA ILE A 138 -9.11 -11.54 -8.87
C ILE A 138 -10.13 -11.37 -7.74
N GLY A 139 -11.05 -12.33 -7.57
CA GLY A 139 -12.00 -12.32 -6.46
C GLY A 139 -11.30 -12.38 -5.10
N ALA A 140 -10.26 -13.22 -4.97
CA ALA A 140 -9.45 -13.27 -3.75
C ALA A 140 -8.70 -11.94 -3.49
N MET A 141 -8.23 -11.27 -4.51
CA MET A 141 -7.58 -9.96 -4.38
C MET A 141 -8.55 -8.82 -4.06
N SER A 142 -9.85 -8.99 -4.32
CA SER A 142 -10.85 -7.98 -3.96
C SER A 142 -10.97 -7.76 -2.44
N LEU A 143 -10.45 -8.69 -1.62
CA LEU A 143 -10.32 -8.48 -0.18
C LEU A 143 -9.49 -7.23 0.17
N VAL A 144 -8.54 -6.85 -0.69
CA VAL A 144 -7.76 -5.62 -0.49
C VAL A 144 -8.68 -4.40 -0.47
N PHE A 145 -9.77 -4.41 -1.26
CA PHE A 145 -10.74 -3.31 -1.30
C PHE A 145 -11.53 -3.15 0.00
N VAL A 146 -11.66 -4.23 0.77
CA VAL A 146 -12.32 -4.22 2.07
C VAL A 146 -11.35 -3.83 3.18
N ILE A 147 -10.11 -4.30 3.10
CA ILE A 147 -9.07 -4.04 4.12
C ILE A 147 -8.72 -2.54 4.19
N TYR A 148 -8.64 -1.84 3.06
CA TYR A 148 -8.28 -0.41 3.03
C TYR A 148 -9.30 0.50 3.75
N PRO A 149 -10.62 0.40 3.48
CA PRO A 149 -11.62 1.13 4.26
C PRO A 149 -11.61 0.78 5.76
N ILE A 150 -11.43 -0.49 6.09
CA ILE A 150 -11.31 -0.91 7.50
C ILE A 150 -10.08 -0.27 8.15
N ALA A 151 -8.92 -0.31 7.48
CA ALA A 151 -7.70 0.32 7.95
C ALA A 151 -7.87 1.85 8.11
N LEU A 152 -8.59 2.51 7.19
CA LEU A 152 -8.92 3.92 7.30
C LEU A 152 -9.75 4.23 8.56
N ILE A 153 -10.79 3.43 8.82
CA ILE A 153 -11.64 3.59 10.00
C ILE A 153 -10.79 3.42 11.27
N PHE A 154 -10.02 2.34 11.36
CA PHE A 154 -9.14 2.10 12.50
C PHE A 154 -8.14 3.26 12.71
N MET A 155 -7.45 3.66 11.64
CA MET A 155 -6.50 4.75 11.70
C MET A 155 -7.16 6.06 12.17
N TRP A 156 -8.37 6.35 11.68
CA TRP A 156 -9.08 7.58 12.03
C TRP A 156 -9.42 7.68 13.51
N PHE A 157 -9.74 6.57 14.15
CA PHE A 157 -10.12 6.55 15.56
C PHE A 157 -8.94 6.32 16.51
N THR A 158 -7.88 5.61 16.06
CA THR A 158 -6.78 5.20 16.95
C THR A 158 -5.56 6.11 16.87
N VAL A 159 -5.26 6.68 15.69
CA VAL A 159 -4.09 7.52 15.51
C VAL A 159 -4.43 8.99 15.81
N PRO A 160 -3.74 9.66 16.74
CA PRO A 160 -3.94 11.09 16.97
C PRO A 160 -3.42 11.92 15.79
N GLU A 161 -3.90 13.16 15.65
CA GLU A 161 -3.27 14.11 14.72
C GLU A 161 -2.00 14.67 15.37
N THR A 162 -0.89 14.46 14.70
CA THR A 162 0.44 14.82 15.24
C THR A 162 1.10 15.98 14.49
N LYS A 163 0.34 16.68 13.64
CA LYS A 163 0.86 17.83 12.90
C LYS A 163 1.38 18.91 13.85
N GLY A 164 2.66 19.29 13.69
CA GLY A 164 3.28 20.37 14.45
C GLY A 164 3.81 19.97 15.82
N ILE A 165 3.85 18.68 16.16
CA ILE A 165 4.54 18.20 17.34
C ILE A 165 6.04 18.30 17.09
N GLU A 166 6.76 19.04 17.93
CA GLU A 166 8.23 19.03 17.93
C GLU A 166 8.72 17.69 18.45
N ILE A 167 9.66 17.10 17.73
CA ILE A 167 10.25 15.81 18.10
C ILE A 167 11.49 16.09 18.95
N ASP A 168 11.48 15.64 20.19
CA ASP A 168 12.63 15.68 21.10
C ASP A 168 13.76 14.74 20.65
#